data_5fd2bd85b6c7aa1a550018491dd6eed6
#
_entry.id   5fd2bd85b6c7aa1a550018491dd6eed6
#
_cell.length_a   1.000
_cell.length_b   1.000
_cell.length_c   1.000
_cell.angle_alpha   90.00
_cell.angle_beta   90.00
_cell.angle_gamma   90.00
#
_symmetry.space_group_name_H-M   'P 1'
#
loop_
_entity.id
_entity.type
_entity.pdbx_description
1 polymer ?
#
loop_
_entity_poly.entity_id
_entity_poly.type
_entity_poly.pdbx_seq_one_letter_code
_entity_poly.pdbx_strand_id
1 'polypeptide(L)'
;VLTILICWIFHYFGEMETKAVVTLRVAIWTALWWIFEAVPIPIASLLPLSLLPLFGILEPKVVGEKYGHPLVLLLFGGFLLSKAMEKSGAHKRIALMMVNACPSGEKFLILGFMIATAFLSMWISNTATTLMMLPMALAVIQGSENRSLTIPLLLGIAFAANVGGIGTPIGTPPNLVMIGAYS
;
A
#
# COMPACT_ATOMS: atom_id res chain seq x y z
N VAL A 1 22.20 15.44 -8.65
CA VAL A 1 23.35 16.01 -7.96
C VAL A 1 23.52 15.36 -6.59
N LEU A 2 22.50 15.38 -5.72
CA LEU A 2 22.57 14.78 -4.37
C LEU A 2 22.90 13.28 -4.39
N THR A 3 22.32 12.53 -5.32
CA THR A 3 22.56 11.09 -5.51
C THR A 3 24.03 10.81 -5.88
N ILE A 4 24.59 11.63 -6.76
CA ILE A 4 25.99 11.50 -7.18
C ILE A 4 26.91 11.80 -6.00
N LEU A 5 26.60 12.82 -5.21
CA LEU A 5 27.39 13.26 -4.06
C LEU A 5 27.39 12.21 -2.94
N ILE A 6 26.22 11.64 -2.63
CA ILE A 6 26.07 10.54 -1.65
C ILE A 6 26.86 9.31 -2.12
N CYS A 7 26.72 8.89 -3.38
CA CYS A 7 27.45 7.74 -3.90
C CYS A 7 28.95 7.97 -4.01
N TRP A 8 29.38 9.22 -4.25
CA TRP A 8 30.80 9.60 -4.23
C TRP A 8 31.39 9.48 -2.83
N ILE A 9 30.64 9.94 -1.81
CA ILE A 9 31.00 9.78 -0.40
C ILE A 9 31.15 8.29 -0.05
N PHE A 10 30.17 7.44 -0.40
CA PHE A 10 30.26 6.02 -0.13
C PHE A 10 31.42 5.33 -0.88
N HIS A 11 31.73 5.77 -2.10
CA HIS A 11 32.87 5.23 -2.84
C HIS A 11 34.22 5.66 -2.23
N TYR A 12 34.24 6.85 -1.65
CA TYR A 12 35.48 7.39 -1.03
C TYR A 12 35.76 6.79 0.35
N PHE A 13 34.72 6.48 1.13
CA PHE A 13 34.79 5.94 2.48
C PHE A 13 34.67 4.42 2.60
N GLY A 14 34.35 3.71 1.54
CA GLY A 14 34.17 2.26 1.54
C GLY A 14 34.87 1.58 0.37
N GLU A 15 35.49 0.45 0.61
CA GLU A 15 36.00 -0.47 -0.42
C GLU A 15 34.84 -1.17 -1.15
N MET A 16 33.85 -0.39 -1.67
CA MET A 16 32.70 -0.94 -2.35
C MET A 16 33.05 -1.32 -3.79
N GLU A 17 32.66 -2.53 -4.19
CA GLU A 17 32.75 -2.97 -5.58
C GLU A 17 31.95 -2.03 -6.50
N THR A 18 32.47 -1.74 -7.70
CA THR A 18 31.84 -0.84 -8.68
C THR A 18 30.37 -1.20 -8.95
N LYS A 19 30.02 -2.50 -9.00
CA LYS A 19 28.64 -2.97 -9.17
C LYS A 19 27.73 -2.53 -8.03
N ALA A 20 28.21 -2.62 -6.80
CA ALA A 20 27.44 -2.19 -5.62
C ALA A 20 27.18 -0.68 -5.64
N VAL A 21 28.17 0.13 -6.03
CA VAL A 21 28.03 1.59 -6.16
C VAL A 21 26.97 1.95 -7.21
N VAL A 22 26.98 1.30 -8.38
CA VAL A 22 25.99 1.56 -9.43
C VAL A 22 24.60 1.14 -8.99
N THR A 23 24.47 -0.03 -8.34
CA THR A 23 23.19 -0.48 -7.78
C THR A 23 22.63 0.52 -6.78
N LEU A 24 23.47 1.03 -5.87
CA LEU A 24 23.07 2.03 -4.89
C LEU A 24 22.61 3.33 -5.56
N ARG A 25 23.30 3.78 -6.62
CA ARG A 25 22.88 4.95 -7.41
C ARG A 25 21.49 4.78 -8.01
N VAL A 26 21.21 3.63 -8.62
CA VAL A 26 19.88 3.33 -9.19
C VAL A 26 18.84 3.30 -8.09
N ALA A 27 19.11 2.66 -6.95
CA ALA A 27 18.19 2.57 -5.82
C ALA A 27 17.87 3.96 -5.24
N ILE A 28 18.90 4.80 -4.98
CA ILE A 28 18.71 6.16 -4.47
C ILE A 28 17.95 7.02 -5.49
N TRP A 29 18.27 6.90 -6.77
CA TRP A 29 17.57 7.65 -7.82
C TRP A 29 16.09 7.30 -7.85
N THR A 30 15.76 6.00 -7.83
CA THR A 30 14.38 5.52 -7.79
C THR A 30 13.65 6.03 -6.54
N ALA A 31 14.29 5.93 -5.37
CA ALA A 31 13.74 6.41 -4.10
C ALA A 31 13.47 7.93 -4.10
N LEU A 32 14.41 8.72 -4.63
CA LEU A 32 14.23 10.16 -4.74
C LEU A 32 13.06 10.52 -5.67
N TRP A 33 12.90 9.81 -6.79
CA TRP A 33 11.76 10.04 -7.69
C TRP A 33 10.42 9.63 -7.08
N TRP A 34 10.39 8.63 -6.21
CA TRP A 34 9.21 8.26 -5.44
C TRP A 34 8.86 9.33 -4.38
N ILE A 35 9.87 9.85 -3.66
CA ILE A 35 9.65 10.82 -2.57
C ILE A 35 9.20 12.18 -3.13
N PHE A 36 9.84 12.63 -4.22
CA PHE A 36 9.56 13.93 -4.82
C PHE A 36 8.52 13.89 -5.93
N GLU A 37 7.99 12.70 -6.27
CA GLU A 37 7.01 12.50 -7.35
C GLU A 37 7.41 13.23 -8.65
N ALA A 38 8.73 13.25 -8.96
CA ALA A 38 9.25 13.93 -10.15
C ALA A 38 8.68 13.36 -11.45
N VAL A 39 8.29 12.08 -11.44
CA VAL A 39 7.50 11.38 -12.46
C VAL A 39 6.49 10.48 -11.73
N PRO A 40 5.41 10.03 -12.41
CA PRO A 40 4.46 9.09 -11.80
C PRO A 40 5.17 7.86 -11.24
N ILE A 41 4.79 7.46 -10.02
CA ILE A 41 5.42 6.33 -9.29
C ILE A 41 5.58 5.06 -10.14
N PRO A 42 4.60 4.64 -10.98
CA PRO A 42 4.77 3.48 -11.85
C PRO A 42 5.95 3.60 -12.82
N ILE A 43 6.20 4.81 -13.35
CA ILE A 43 7.33 5.07 -14.27
C ILE A 43 8.65 5.01 -13.51
N ALA A 44 8.72 5.66 -12.33
CA ALA A 44 9.90 5.60 -11.48
C ALA A 44 10.26 4.14 -11.10
N SER A 45 9.24 3.30 -10.87
CA SER A 45 9.40 1.89 -10.53
C SER A 45 10.01 1.04 -11.66
N LEU A 46 9.99 1.50 -12.90
CA LEU A 46 10.62 0.82 -14.04
C LEU A 46 12.10 1.17 -14.21
N LEU A 47 12.64 2.15 -13.47
CA LEU A 47 14.06 2.51 -13.55
C LEU A 47 15.00 1.32 -13.27
N PRO A 48 14.84 0.55 -12.18
CA PRO A 48 15.71 -0.61 -11.94
C PRO A 48 15.60 -1.67 -13.04
N LEU A 49 14.40 -1.89 -13.61
CA LEU A 49 14.18 -2.84 -14.69
C LEU A 49 15.02 -2.53 -15.93
N SER A 50 15.18 -1.26 -16.26
CA SER A 50 15.94 -0.83 -17.43
C SER A 50 17.42 -0.55 -17.12
N LEU A 51 17.72 0.12 -16.03
CA LEU A 51 19.08 0.61 -15.73
C LEU A 51 20.02 -0.52 -15.24
N LEU A 52 19.54 -1.48 -14.46
CA LEU A 52 20.41 -2.54 -13.95
C LEU A 52 20.96 -3.44 -15.08
N PRO A 53 20.18 -3.86 -16.09
CA PRO A 53 20.72 -4.54 -17.26
C PRO A 53 21.59 -3.64 -18.13
N LEU A 54 21.18 -2.39 -18.34
CA LEU A 54 21.92 -1.43 -19.18
C LEU A 54 23.35 -1.20 -18.68
N PHE A 55 23.53 -1.15 -17.37
CA PHE A 55 24.83 -1.01 -16.72
C PHE A 55 25.56 -2.35 -16.50
N GLY A 56 25.02 -3.47 -17.00
CA GLY A 56 25.62 -4.80 -16.87
C GLY A 56 25.72 -5.30 -15.42
N ILE A 57 24.87 -4.81 -14.53
CA ILE A 57 24.83 -5.21 -13.11
C ILE A 57 24.12 -6.54 -12.95
N LEU A 58 22.98 -6.71 -13.60
CA LEU A 58 22.19 -7.92 -13.61
C LEU A 58 21.80 -8.30 -15.03
N GLU A 59 21.71 -9.59 -15.28
CA GLU A 59 21.19 -10.08 -16.58
C GLU A 59 19.71 -9.68 -16.75
N PRO A 60 19.29 -9.33 -17.99
CA PRO A 60 17.87 -8.97 -18.26
C PRO A 60 16.89 -10.06 -17.82
N LYS A 61 17.28 -11.33 -17.96
CA LYS A 61 16.48 -12.48 -17.53
C LYS A 61 16.21 -12.45 -16.02
N VAL A 62 17.24 -12.23 -15.21
CA VAL A 62 17.14 -12.19 -13.75
C VAL A 62 16.24 -11.06 -13.30
N VAL A 63 16.36 -9.87 -13.90
CA VAL A 63 15.50 -8.73 -13.58
C VAL A 63 14.06 -9.00 -14.01
N GLY A 64 13.85 -9.57 -15.19
CA GLY A 64 12.52 -9.95 -15.68
C GLY A 64 11.83 -10.98 -14.78
N GLU A 65 12.56 -11.99 -14.31
CA GLU A 65 12.04 -12.98 -13.34
C GLU A 65 11.59 -12.35 -12.01
N LYS A 66 12.30 -11.32 -11.55
CA LYS A 66 11.89 -10.60 -10.31
C LYS A 66 10.61 -9.79 -10.50
N TYR A 67 10.44 -9.11 -11.62
CA TYR A 67 9.21 -8.39 -11.95
C TYR A 67 8.04 -9.32 -12.28
N GLY A 68 8.30 -10.46 -12.91
CA GLY A 68 7.33 -11.53 -13.21
C GLY A 68 7.14 -12.55 -12.09
N HIS A 69 7.63 -12.27 -10.87
CA HIS A 69 7.52 -13.21 -9.77
C HIS A 69 6.04 -13.54 -9.44
N PRO A 70 5.69 -14.82 -9.16
CA PRO A 70 4.30 -15.21 -8.87
C PRO A 70 3.62 -14.36 -7.80
N LEU A 71 4.34 -13.94 -6.75
CA LEU A 71 3.78 -13.07 -5.70
C LEU A 71 3.44 -11.67 -6.22
N VAL A 72 4.22 -11.12 -7.16
CA VAL A 72 3.92 -9.83 -7.81
C VAL A 72 2.66 -9.95 -8.67
N LEU A 73 2.53 -11.03 -9.42
CA LEU A 73 1.34 -11.31 -10.23
C LEU A 73 0.10 -11.55 -9.37
N LEU A 74 0.25 -12.23 -8.23
CA LEU A 74 -0.83 -12.42 -7.25
C LEU A 74 -1.31 -11.06 -6.71
N LEU A 75 -0.39 -10.17 -6.33
CA LEU A 75 -0.72 -8.82 -5.88
C LEU A 75 -1.43 -8.01 -6.98
N PHE A 76 -0.94 -8.10 -8.20
CA PHE A 76 -1.58 -7.45 -9.35
C PHE A 76 -3.01 -7.95 -9.58
N GLY A 77 -3.24 -9.27 -9.51
CA GLY A 77 -4.58 -9.87 -9.56
C GLY A 77 -5.48 -9.37 -8.44
N GLY A 78 -4.95 -9.27 -7.22
CA GLY A 78 -5.64 -8.69 -6.06
C GLY A 78 -6.06 -7.23 -6.30
N PHE A 79 -5.20 -6.42 -6.88
CA PHE A 79 -5.53 -5.03 -7.23
C PHE A 79 -6.59 -4.92 -8.32
N LEU A 80 -6.61 -5.82 -9.31
CA LEU A 80 -7.67 -5.86 -10.31
C LEU A 80 -9.03 -6.20 -9.69
N LEU A 81 -9.08 -7.18 -8.79
CA LEU A 81 -10.29 -7.53 -8.03
C LEU A 81 -10.75 -6.36 -7.15
N SER A 82 -9.82 -5.74 -6.43
CA SER A 82 -10.07 -4.55 -5.62
C SER A 82 -10.71 -3.43 -6.47
N LYS A 83 -10.13 -3.15 -7.63
CA LYS A 83 -10.63 -2.11 -8.54
C LYS A 83 -11.99 -2.45 -9.15
N ALA A 84 -12.24 -3.71 -9.46
CA ALA A 84 -13.56 -4.18 -9.91
C ALA A 84 -14.62 -4.00 -8.82
N MET A 85 -14.30 -4.37 -7.57
CA MET A 85 -15.18 -4.20 -6.42
C MET A 85 -15.47 -2.70 -6.14
N GLU A 86 -14.45 -1.85 -6.28
CA GLU A 86 -14.58 -0.39 -6.18
C GLU A 86 -15.50 0.16 -7.26
N LYS A 87 -15.27 -0.21 -8.52
CA LYS A 87 -16.06 0.27 -9.67
C LYS A 87 -17.52 -0.19 -9.63
N SER A 88 -17.79 -1.40 -9.15
CA SER A 88 -19.16 -1.95 -9.01
C SER A 88 -19.93 -1.35 -7.83
N GLY A 89 -19.29 -0.66 -6.92
CA GLY A 89 -19.86 -0.15 -5.67
C GLY A 89 -20.26 -1.24 -4.66
N ALA A 90 -19.84 -2.49 -4.89
CA ALA A 90 -20.12 -3.62 -4.00
C ALA A 90 -19.58 -3.36 -2.58
N HIS A 91 -18.37 -2.79 -2.48
CA HIS A 91 -17.74 -2.43 -1.22
C HIS A 91 -18.62 -1.50 -0.35
N LYS A 92 -19.28 -0.50 -0.95
CA LYS A 92 -20.20 0.41 -0.22
C LYS A 92 -21.42 -0.33 0.32
N ARG A 93 -21.98 -1.24 -0.48
CA ARG A 93 -23.13 -2.04 -0.06
C ARG A 93 -22.77 -2.96 1.10
N ILE A 94 -21.63 -3.65 1.02
CA ILE A 94 -21.12 -4.51 2.09
C ILE A 94 -20.88 -3.70 3.36
N ALA A 95 -20.21 -2.54 3.28
CA ALA A 95 -19.99 -1.67 4.43
C ALA A 95 -21.30 -1.26 5.11
N LEU A 96 -22.27 -0.77 4.34
CA LEU A 96 -23.58 -0.36 4.87
C LEU A 96 -24.33 -1.53 5.51
N MET A 97 -24.31 -2.71 4.88
CA MET A 97 -24.93 -3.91 5.46
C MET A 97 -24.32 -4.27 6.82
N MET A 98 -22.98 -4.23 6.92
CA MET A 98 -22.27 -4.57 8.15
C MET A 98 -22.50 -3.53 9.26
N VAL A 99 -22.49 -2.24 8.93
CA VAL A 99 -22.78 -1.17 9.89
C VAL A 99 -24.22 -1.24 10.38
N ASN A 100 -25.19 -1.47 9.46
CA ASN A 100 -26.61 -1.57 9.80
C ASN A 100 -26.97 -2.84 10.59
N ALA A 101 -26.15 -3.89 10.51
CA ALA A 101 -26.34 -5.11 11.29
C ALA A 101 -25.92 -4.95 12.77
N CYS A 102 -25.24 -3.85 13.12
CA CYS A 102 -24.83 -3.60 14.49
C CYS A 102 -26.00 -3.09 15.34
N PRO A 103 -26.03 -3.46 16.64
CA PRO A 103 -27.03 -2.93 17.58
C PRO A 103 -26.99 -1.40 17.66
N SER A 104 -28.11 -0.79 18.10
CA SER A 104 -28.20 0.65 18.31
C SER A 104 -27.28 1.10 19.45
N GLY A 105 -26.58 2.23 19.26
CA GLY A 105 -25.71 2.83 20.26
C GLY A 105 -24.33 3.24 19.69
N GLU A 106 -23.77 4.31 20.22
CA GLU A 106 -22.53 4.90 19.70
C GLU A 106 -21.34 3.93 19.69
N LYS A 107 -21.19 3.12 20.74
CA LYS A 107 -20.11 2.13 20.84
C LYS A 107 -20.24 1.04 19.78
N PHE A 108 -21.45 0.57 19.56
CA PHE A 108 -21.74 -0.47 18.54
C PHE A 108 -21.63 0.09 17.13
N LEU A 109 -21.94 1.37 16.92
CA LEU A 109 -21.74 2.06 15.68
C LEU A 109 -20.22 2.14 15.33
N ILE A 110 -19.38 2.55 16.28
CA ILE A 110 -17.92 2.54 16.08
C ILE A 110 -17.43 1.13 15.76
N LEU A 111 -17.85 0.14 16.53
CA LEU A 111 -17.47 -1.26 16.31
C LEU A 111 -17.91 -1.75 14.93
N GLY A 112 -19.13 -1.41 14.49
CA GLY A 112 -19.63 -1.73 13.16
C GLY A 112 -18.79 -1.15 12.04
N PHE A 113 -18.41 0.12 12.17
CA PHE A 113 -17.50 0.75 11.22
C PHE A 113 -16.11 0.08 11.24
N MET A 114 -15.59 -0.27 12.40
CA MET A 114 -14.30 -0.96 12.52
C MET A 114 -14.34 -2.35 11.88
N ILE A 115 -15.36 -3.15 12.14
CA ILE A 115 -15.51 -4.49 11.57
C ILE A 115 -15.67 -4.41 10.05
N ALA A 116 -16.53 -3.52 9.55
CA ALA A 116 -16.72 -3.30 8.12
C ALA A 116 -15.42 -2.85 7.44
N THR A 117 -14.70 -1.93 8.05
CA THR A 117 -13.42 -1.42 7.54
C THR A 117 -12.37 -2.52 7.52
N ALA A 118 -12.20 -3.28 8.60
CA ALA A 118 -11.24 -4.37 8.67
C ALA A 118 -11.54 -5.45 7.62
N PHE A 119 -12.80 -5.84 7.48
CA PHE A 119 -13.22 -6.84 6.48
C PHE A 119 -12.93 -6.37 5.05
N LEU A 120 -13.27 -5.14 4.71
CA LEU A 120 -13.02 -4.60 3.37
C LEU A 120 -11.52 -4.43 3.09
N SER A 121 -10.75 -4.05 4.10
CA SER A 121 -9.30 -3.87 3.96
C SER A 121 -8.53 -5.18 3.76
N MET A 122 -9.14 -6.33 3.96
CA MET A 122 -8.57 -7.62 3.56
C MET A 122 -8.50 -7.78 2.03
N TRP A 123 -9.34 -7.08 1.28
CA TRP A 123 -9.49 -7.23 -0.18
C TRP A 123 -9.13 -5.97 -0.96
N ILE A 124 -9.24 -4.81 -0.33
CA ILE A 124 -8.99 -3.49 -0.90
C ILE A 124 -7.86 -2.86 -0.10
N SER A 125 -7.01 -2.04 -0.74
CA SER A 125 -5.91 -1.36 -0.03
C SER A 125 -6.43 -0.54 1.16
N ASN A 126 -5.63 -0.50 2.24
CA ASN A 126 -5.97 0.21 3.48
C ASN A 126 -6.37 1.67 3.20
N THR A 127 -5.60 2.36 2.34
CA THR A 127 -5.86 3.75 1.96
C THR A 127 -7.21 3.90 1.25
N ALA A 128 -7.49 3.06 0.24
CA ALA A 128 -8.76 3.12 -0.49
C ALA A 128 -9.94 2.83 0.42
N THR A 129 -9.82 1.84 1.31
CA THR A 129 -10.85 1.50 2.30
C THR A 129 -11.10 2.67 3.26
N THR A 130 -10.05 3.29 3.79
CA THR A 130 -10.17 4.44 4.72
C THR A 130 -10.82 5.63 4.03
N LEU A 131 -10.38 5.99 2.82
CA LEU A 131 -10.93 7.11 2.04
C LEU A 131 -12.40 6.89 1.69
N MET A 132 -12.81 5.64 1.45
CA MET A 132 -14.20 5.30 1.17
C MET A 132 -15.08 5.38 2.43
N MET A 133 -14.57 4.90 3.56
CA MET A 133 -15.32 4.92 4.83
C MET A 133 -15.45 6.32 5.41
N LEU A 134 -14.52 7.24 5.09
CA LEU A 134 -14.49 8.59 5.61
C LEU A 134 -15.78 9.39 5.32
N PRO A 135 -16.31 9.50 4.08
CA PRO A 135 -17.55 10.22 3.82
C PRO A 135 -18.75 9.64 4.58
N MET A 136 -18.79 8.30 4.74
CA MET A 136 -19.85 7.62 5.49
C MET A 136 -19.78 7.97 6.99
N ALA A 137 -18.57 7.95 7.56
CA ALA A 137 -18.34 8.36 8.94
C ALA A 137 -18.68 9.83 9.16
N LEU A 138 -18.30 10.71 8.23
CA LEU A 138 -18.62 12.15 8.32
C LEU A 138 -20.13 12.40 8.27
N ALA A 139 -20.88 11.67 7.44
CA ALA A 139 -22.34 11.78 7.40
C ALA A 139 -22.99 11.39 8.74
N VAL A 140 -22.48 10.33 9.38
CA VAL A 140 -22.92 9.91 10.71
C VAL A 140 -22.59 10.95 11.78
N ILE A 141 -21.36 11.47 11.76
CA ILE A 141 -20.93 12.52 12.72
C ILE A 141 -21.77 13.78 12.59
N GLN A 142 -22.09 14.20 11.35
CA GLN A 142 -22.94 15.39 11.09
C GLN A 142 -24.39 15.19 11.56
N GLY A 143 -24.90 13.97 11.49
CA GLY A 143 -26.22 13.61 11.98
C GLY A 143 -26.30 13.37 13.50
N SER A 144 -25.15 13.30 14.18
CA SER A 144 -25.08 13.06 15.62
C SER A 144 -24.95 14.39 16.39
N GLU A 145 -25.69 14.52 17.49
CA GLU A 145 -25.54 15.65 18.42
C GLU A 145 -24.24 15.54 19.25
N ASN A 146 -23.67 14.34 19.34
CA ASN A 146 -22.50 14.06 20.17
C ASN A 146 -21.18 14.19 19.38
N ARG A 147 -20.54 15.34 19.50
CA ARG A 147 -19.22 15.60 18.89
C ARG A 147 -18.08 14.71 19.41
N SER A 148 -18.25 14.07 20.58
CA SER A 148 -17.22 13.18 21.14
C SER A 148 -17.05 11.90 20.31
N LEU A 149 -18.00 11.56 19.46
CA LEU A 149 -17.96 10.43 18.53
C LEU A 149 -16.90 10.57 17.43
N THR A 150 -16.54 11.80 17.07
CA THR A 150 -15.70 12.10 15.90
C THR A 150 -14.34 11.41 15.97
N ILE A 151 -13.59 11.63 17.06
CA ILE A 151 -12.23 11.12 17.20
C ILE A 151 -12.21 9.57 17.27
N PRO A 152 -13.02 8.91 18.13
CA PRO A 152 -13.03 7.47 18.21
C PRO A 152 -13.44 6.79 16.88
N LEU A 153 -14.40 7.36 16.14
CA LEU A 153 -14.86 6.78 14.89
C LEU A 153 -13.78 6.87 13.79
N LEU A 154 -13.17 8.03 13.62
CA LEU A 154 -12.14 8.22 12.61
C LEU A 154 -10.86 7.41 12.91
N LEU A 155 -10.42 7.41 14.17
CA LEU A 155 -9.29 6.57 14.58
C LEU A 155 -9.61 5.08 14.48
N GLY A 156 -10.83 4.67 14.86
CA GLY A 156 -11.29 3.30 14.73
C GLY A 156 -11.22 2.81 13.29
N ILE A 157 -11.67 3.60 12.33
CA ILE A 157 -11.56 3.29 10.90
C ILE A 157 -10.09 3.15 10.47
N ALA A 158 -9.23 4.11 10.84
CA ALA A 158 -7.83 4.09 10.45
C ALA A 158 -7.09 2.87 11.00
N PHE A 159 -7.26 2.55 12.28
CA PHE A 159 -6.65 1.35 12.87
C PHE A 159 -7.25 0.05 12.33
N ALA A 160 -8.56 -0.01 12.14
CA ALA A 160 -9.23 -1.17 11.60
C ALA A 160 -8.79 -1.48 10.16
N ALA A 161 -8.54 -0.46 9.33
CA ALA A 161 -8.00 -0.65 7.99
C ALA A 161 -6.62 -1.31 8.02
N ASN A 162 -5.73 -0.85 8.91
CA ASN A 162 -4.39 -1.44 9.03
C ASN A 162 -4.43 -2.88 9.56
N VAL A 163 -5.21 -3.13 10.61
CA VAL A 163 -5.36 -4.48 11.18
C VAL A 163 -6.02 -5.44 10.16
N GLY A 164 -7.05 -4.98 9.45
CA GLY A 164 -7.71 -5.76 8.41
C GLY A 164 -6.76 -6.13 7.26
N GLY A 165 -5.90 -5.21 6.85
CA GLY A 165 -4.90 -5.45 5.80
C GLY A 165 -3.93 -6.61 6.09
N ILE A 166 -3.72 -6.97 7.36
CA ILE A 166 -2.89 -8.11 7.74
C ILE A 166 -3.62 -9.45 7.50
N GLY A 167 -4.94 -9.44 7.41
CA GLY A 167 -5.79 -10.64 7.37
C GLY A 167 -5.67 -11.49 6.11
N THR A 168 -5.13 -10.96 5.00
CA THR A 168 -4.95 -11.72 3.75
C THR A 168 -3.63 -11.37 3.07
N PRO A 169 -3.07 -12.26 2.23
CA PRO A 169 -1.83 -11.99 1.49
C PRO A 169 -1.90 -10.73 0.62
N ILE A 170 -3.08 -10.42 0.05
CA ILE A 170 -3.28 -9.30 -0.88
C ILE A 170 -3.75 -8.01 -0.20
N GLY A 171 -4.11 -8.04 1.09
CA GLY A 171 -4.61 -6.88 1.83
C GLY A 171 -3.57 -5.76 1.95
N THR A 172 -2.30 -6.12 2.11
CA THR A 172 -1.20 -5.15 2.10
C THR A 172 0.10 -5.75 1.52
N PRO A 173 0.87 -4.99 0.71
CA PRO A 173 2.08 -5.50 0.06
C PRO A 173 3.13 -6.14 0.99
N PRO A 174 3.38 -5.65 2.22
CA PRO A 174 4.31 -6.28 3.15
C PRO A 174 4.02 -7.74 3.47
N ASN A 175 2.75 -8.17 3.44
CA ASN A 175 2.37 -9.57 3.69
C ASN A 175 3.01 -10.51 2.66
N LEU A 176 3.01 -10.11 1.38
CA LEU A 176 3.62 -10.90 0.31
C LEU A 176 5.14 -10.93 0.40
N VAL A 177 5.76 -9.82 0.81
CA VAL A 177 7.21 -9.78 1.06
C VAL A 177 7.58 -10.75 2.18
N MET A 178 6.79 -10.76 3.27
CA MET A 178 6.98 -11.69 4.38
C MET A 178 6.80 -13.15 3.93
N ILE A 179 5.73 -13.47 3.20
CA ILE A 179 5.51 -14.82 2.66
C ILE A 179 6.68 -15.25 1.77
N GLY A 180 7.14 -14.37 0.88
CA GLY A 180 8.28 -14.66 -0.01
C GLY A 180 9.63 -14.80 0.71
N ALA A 181 9.76 -14.28 1.92
CA ALA A 181 10.96 -14.44 2.74
C ALA A 181 10.98 -15.78 3.51
N TYR A 182 9.82 -16.42 3.73
CA TYR A 182 9.66 -17.67 4.46
C TYR A 182 9.40 -18.89 3.57
N SER A 183 9.22 -18.71 2.26
CA SER A 183 9.04 -19.76 1.25
C SER A 183 10.36 -20.09 0.55
#